data_55ffcad7952f73b5bddc808a564a8f2c
#
_entry.id   55ffcad7952f73b5bddc808a564a8f2c
#
_cell.length_a   1.000
_cell.length_b   1.000
_cell.length_c   1.000
_cell.angle_alpha   90.00
_cell.angle_beta   90.00
_cell.angle_gamma   90.00
#
_symmetry.space_group_name_H-M   'P 1'
#
loop_
_entity.id
_entity.type
_entity.pdbx_description
1 polymer ?
#
loop_
_entity_poly.entity_id
_entity_poly.type
_entity_poly.pdbx_seq_one_letter_code
_entity_poly.pdbx_strand_id
1 'polypeptide(L)'
;MRKIDWKMLKDIKLPVGKNKFLKRLDWYIIKKFLGTYVFAIALIISIAVVFDFNEKMDRFMSHEAPWQAIIFDYYMNFIPYFANLFSPLFVFIAVIFFTSKLAENSEIIAMFSTGMSFKRMLRPYMVSAAIIAITTFCLGSYVIPKGSVTRLNFEDKYYKPRKSTTARNIQLEVDSGVIAYIERFEDYSKTGYRFSLDKFKDKQLVSHLTARSITYDTAAVHKWKVKDYMIREMDGMRESIVKGERLDTILFMEPADFLIMKNQQEMLTSPQLSEYIDRQRQRGFANIKEFEIEYHKRIAMSCLLYTS
;
A
#
# COMPACT_ATOMS: atom_id res chain seq x y z
N MET A 1 -54.19 -24.80 -46.59
CA MET A 1 -52.81 -24.59 -46.20
C MET A 1 -52.24 -23.43 -47.00
N ARG A 2 -52.17 -22.22 -46.43
CA ARG A 2 -51.50 -21.04 -47.04
C ARG A 2 -49.99 -21.20 -46.94
N LYS A 3 -49.33 -21.28 -48.08
CA LYS A 3 -47.87 -21.28 -48.17
C LYS A 3 -47.33 -19.89 -47.65
N ILE A 4 -46.60 -19.89 -46.62
CA ILE A 4 -45.89 -18.69 -46.09
C ILE A 4 -44.84 -18.32 -47.11
N ASP A 5 -44.97 -17.12 -47.69
CA ASP A 5 -44.01 -16.59 -48.66
C ASP A 5 -42.78 -16.10 -48.00
N TRP A 6 -41.74 -16.93 -48.05
CA TRP A 6 -40.42 -16.66 -47.41
C TRP A 6 -39.65 -15.48 -48.00
N LYS A 7 -40.13 -14.91 -49.13
CA LYS A 7 -39.52 -13.72 -49.74
C LYS A 7 -39.81 -12.44 -48.98
N MET A 8 -40.93 -12.32 -48.24
CA MET A 8 -41.24 -11.13 -47.43
C MET A 8 -40.36 -10.98 -46.19
N LEU A 9 -39.71 -12.04 -45.74
CA LEU A 9 -38.80 -11.96 -44.57
C LEU A 9 -37.37 -11.46 -44.92
N LYS A 10 -37.02 -11.39 -46.20
CA LYS A 10 -35.71 -10.91 -46.64
C LYS A 10 -35.59 -9.38 -46.69
N ASP A 11 -36.69 -8.65 -46.70
CA ASP A 11 -36.70 -7.19 -46.85
C ASP A 11 -36.91 -6.44 -45.52
N ILE A 12 -36.98 -7.15 -44.41
CA ILE A 12 -36.95 -6.49 -43.09
C ILE A 12 -35.53 -5.99 -42.82
N LYS A 13 -35.18 -4.85 -43.39
CA LYS A 13 -34.03 -4.06 -42.94
C LYS A 13 -34.31 -3.58 -41.52
N LEU A 14 -33.91 -4.38 -40.56
CA LEU A 14 -33.82 -3.90 -39.19
C LEU A 14 -32.95 -2.64 -39.21
N PRO A 15 -33.41 -1.50 -38.67
CA PRO A 15 -32.57 -0.31 -38.63
C PRO A 15 -31.31 -0.64 -37.80
N VAL A 16 -30.20 -0.83 -38.49
CA VAL A 16 -28.88 -0.93 -37.88
C VAL A 16 -28.58 0.46 -37.31
N GLY A 17 -29.13 0.72 -36.11
CA GLY A 17 -28.83 1.92 -35.37
C GLY A 17 -27.34 1.97 -35.14
N LYS A 18 -26.71 3.12 -35.47
CA LYS A 18 -25.29 3.46 -35.20
C LYS A 18 -24.86 2.76 -33.95
N ASN A 19 -23.74 2.01 -34.05
CA ASN A 19 -23.10 1.26 -32.95
C ASN A 19 -22.75 2.18 -31.77
N LYS A 20 -23.71 2.49 -30.93
CA LYS A 20 -23.41 3.00 -29.59
C LYS A 20 -22.89 1.82 -28.80
N PHE A 21 -21.64 1.92 -28.34
CA PHE A 21 -20.97 0.90 -27.54
C PHE A 21 -21.80 0.49 -26.31
N LEU A 22 -22.53 1.45 -25.74
CA LEU A 22 -23.45 1.26 -24.62
C LEU A 22 -24.89 1.65 -25.05
N LYS A 23 -25.84 0.74 -24.87
CA LYS A 23 -27.29 0.95 -25.08
C LYS A 23 -27.95 1.38 -23.77
N ARG A 24 -29.23 1.82 -23.83
CA ARG A 24 -30.00 2.24 -22.65
C ARG A 24 -30.05 1.16 -21.56
N LEU A 25 -30.16 -0.10 -21.94
CA LEU A 25 -30.17 -1.23 -21.02
C LEU A 25 -28.84 -1.41 -20.28
N ASP A 26 -27.72 -1.22 -20.99
CA ASP A 26 -26.40 -1.33 -20.35
C ASP A 26 -26.21 -0.27 -19.25
N TRP A 27 -26.67 0.96 -19.56
CA TRP A 27 -26.60 2.05 -18.58
C TRP A 27 -27.49 1.79 -17.36
N TYR A 28 -28.66 1.19 -17.56
CA TYR A 28 -29.56 0.75 -16.50
C TYR A 28 -28.83 -0.26 -15.56
N ILE A 29 -28.22 -1.30 -16.14
CA ILE A 29 -27.50 -2.32 -15.40
C ILE A 29 -26.32 -1.70 -14.66
N ILE A 30 -25.49 -0.87 -15.33
CA ILE A 30 -24.34 -0.18 -14.72
C ILE A 30 -24.78 0.65 -13.52
N LYS A 31 -25.79 1.52 -13.70
CA LYS A 31 -26.27 2.39 -12.63
C LYS A 31 -26.78 1.60 -11.42
N LYS A 32 -27.54 0.56 -11.67
CA LYS A 32 -28.14 -0.27 -10.62
C LYS A 32 -27.09 -1.10 -9.89
N PHE A 33 -26.12 -1.66 -10.62
CA PHE A 33 -24.98 -2.39 -10.04
C PHE A 33 -24.08 -1.49 -9.18
N LEU A 34 -23.64 -0.35 -9.71
CA LEU A 34 -22.81 0.61 -8.97
C LEU A 34 -23.56 1.16 -7.74
N GLY A 35 -24.88 1.40 -7.86
CA GLY A 35 -25.71 1.82 -6.74
C GLY A 35 -25.75 0.76 -5.62
N THR A 36 -25.90 -0.51 -5.98
CA THR A 36 -25.87 -1.62 -5.01
C THR A 36 -24.50 -1.74 -4.32
N TYR A 37 -23.42 -1.61 -5.10
CA TYR A 37 -22.06 -1.65 -4.58
C TYR A 37 -21.80 -0.50 -3.60
N VAL A 38 -22.13 0.74 -3.96
CA VAL A 38 -21.95 1.92 -3.09
C VAL A 38 -22.79 1.79 -1.81
N PHE A 39 -24.03 1.32 -1.94
CA PHE A 39 -24.90 1.10 -0.79
C PHE A 39 -24.34 0.04 0.16
N ALA A 40 -23.87 -1.09 -0.36
CA ALA A 40 -23.27 -2.16 0.45
C ALA A 40 -22.01 -1.70 1.20
N ILE A 41 -21.12 -0.97 0.52
CA ILE A 41 -19.94 -0.39 1.15
C ILE A 41 -20.33 0.63 2.23
N ALA A 42 -21.24 1.56 1.95
CA ALA A 42 -21.65 2.59 2.88
C ALA A 42 -22.25 1.98 4.16
N LEU A 43 -23.04 0.92 4.03
CA LEU A 43 -23.63 0.21 5.16
C LEU A 43 -22.54 -0.39 6.06
N ILE A 44 -21.60 -1.12 5.49
CA ILE A 44 -20.51 -1.76 6.27
C ILE A 44 -19.56 -0.74 6.87
N ILE A 45 -19.21 0.32 6.13
CA ILE A 45 -18.37 1.38 6.66
C ILE A 45 -19.05 2.06 7.86
N SER A 46 -20.34 2.30 7.80
CA SER A 46 -21.09 2.87 8.92
C SER A 46 -20.97 2.00 10.18
N ILE A 47 -21.10 0.68 10.01
CA ILE A 47 -20.91 -0.28 11.11
C ILE A 47 -19.46 -0.26 11.59
N ALA A 48 -18.49 -0.33 10.68
CA ALA A 48 -17.07 -0.34 11.02
C ALA A 48 -16.64 0.93 11.78
N VAL A 49 -17.13 2.10 11.38
CA VAL A 49 -16.87 3.39 12.06
C VAL A 49 -17.43 3.37 13.50
N VAL A 50 -18.63 2.84 13.70
CA VAL A 50 -19.24 2.75 15.05
C VAL A 50 -18.42 1.82 15.95
N PHE A 51 -17.98 0.66 15.44
CA PHE A 51 -17.14 -0.26 16.21
C PHE A 51 -15.76 0.35 16.52
N ASP A 52 -15.09 0.93 15.53
CA ASP A 52 -13.78 1.56 15.69
C ASP A 52 -13.86 2.73 16.69
N PHE A 53 -14.94 3.52 16.64
CA PHE A 53 -15.17 4.62 17.57
C PHE A 53 -15.33 4.12 19.00
N ASN A 54 -16.16 3.09 19.23
CA ASN A 54 -16.34 2.52 20.56
C ASN A 54 -15.03 1.94 21.12
N GLU A 55 -14.23 1.26 20.30
CA GLU A 55 -12.94 0.69 20.74
C GLU A 55 -11.92 1.78 21.11
N LYS A 56 -11.94 2.92 20.43
CA LYS A 56 -10.94 3.98 20.60
C LYS A 56 -11.38 5.15 21.47
N MET A 57 -12.65 5.19 21.84
CA MET A 57 -13.25 6.32 22.55
C MET A 57 -12.51 6.66 23.85
N ASP A 58 -12.21 5.67 24.69
CA ASP A 58 -11.53 5.87 25.96
C ASP A 58 -10.15 6.52 25.77
N ARG A 59 -9.45 6.16 24.70
CA ARG A 59 -8.13 6.71 24.39
C ARG A 59 -8.21 8.12 23.82
N PHE A 60 -9.20 8.40 22.97
CA PHE A 60 -9.43 9.74 22.45
C PHE A 60 -9.78 10.73 23.56
N MET A 61 -10.56 10.28 24.54
CA MET A 61 -10.93 11.11 25.69
C MET A 61 -9.77 11.28 26.67
N SER A 62 -8.99 10.24 26.94
CA SER A 62 -7.86 10.30 27.87
C SER A 62 -6.72 11.21 27.37
N HIS A 63 -6.59 11.41 26.06
CA HIS A 63 -5.61 12.29 25.44
C HIS A 63 -6.20 13.62 24.98
N GLU A 64 -7.43 13.96 25.39
CA GLU A 64 -8.13 15.22 25.09
C GLU A 64 -8.15 15.55 23.58
N ALA A 65 -8.42 14.53 22.75
CA ALA A 65 -8.47 14.69 21.29
C ALA A 65 -9.67 15.58 20.89
N PRO A 66 -9.47 16.68 20.15
CA PRO A 66 -10.56 17.55 19.75
C PRO A 66 -11.47 16.84 18.73
N TRP A 67 -12.78 16.99 18.85
CA TRP A 67 -13.78 16.35 17.98
C TRP A 67 -13.57 16.65 16.50
N GLN A 68 -13.12 17.86 16.18
CA GLN A 68 -12.80 18.23 14.80
C GLN A 68 -11.66 17.35 14.22
N ALA A 69 -10.60 17.13 14.99
CA ALA A 69 -9.50 16.28 14.55
C ALA A 69 -9.92 14.81 14.43
N ILE A 70 -10.80 14.30 15.32
CA ILE A 70 -11.34 12.95 15.21
C ILE A 70 -12.11 12.78 13.89
N ILE A 71 -12.94 13.75 13.51
CA ILE A 71 -13.77 13.67 12.30
C ILE A 71 -12.93 13.87 11.04
N PHE A 72 -12.14 14.94 10.95
CA PHE A 72 -11.45 15.34 9.73
C PHE A 72 -10.09 14.67 9.54
N ASP A 73 -9.29 14.53 10.60
CA ASP A 73 -7.96 13.96 10.47
C ASP A 73 -7.99 12.43 10.56
N TYR A 74 -8.89 11.87 11.35
CA TYR A 74 -8.99 10.44 11.53
C TYR A 74 -10.03 9.80 10.59
N TYR A 75 -11.34 10.05 10.80
CA TYR A 75 -12.40 9.31 10.07
C TYR A 75 -12.47 9.67 8.58
N MET A 76 -12.23 10.91 8.20
CA MET A 76 -12.23 11.28 6.77
C MET A 76 -11.14 10.56 5.96
N ASN A 77 -10.05 10.18 6.60
CA ASN A 77 -8.96 9.40 6.00
C ASN A 77 -9.08 7.88 6.23
N PHE A 78 -9.75 7.47 7.29
CA PHE A 78 -10.05 6.08 7.60
C PHE A 78 -11.07 5.46 6.62
N ILE A 79 -12.14 6.17 6.31
CA ILE A 79 -13.23 5.70 5.44
C ILE A 79 -12.73 5.28 4.04
N PRO A 80 -11.98 6.10 3.28
CA PRO A 80 -11.47 5.70 1.98
C PRO A 80 -10.52 4.49 2.05
N TYR A 81 -9.70 4.40 3.10
CA TYR A 81 -8.80 3.27 3.31
C TYR A 81 -9.58 1.95 3.48
N PHE A 82 -10.58 1.93 4.37
CA PHE A 82 -11.40 0.76 4.60
C PHE A 82 -12.29 0.40 3.40
N ALA A 83 -12.86 1.40 2.73
CA ALA A 83 -13.63 1.19 1.51
C ALA A 83 -12.78 0.48 0.43
N ASN A 84 -11.54 0.93 0.26
CA ASN A 84 -10.63 0.34 -0.70
C ASN A 84 -10.20 -1.08 -0.30
N LEU A 85 -9.91 -1.30 0.97
CA LEU A 85 -9.48 -2.59 1.51
C LEU A 85 -10.55 -3.69 1.31
N PHE A 86 -11.81 -3.35 1.54
CA PHE A 86 -12.92 -4.29 1.42
C PHE A 86 -13.60 -4.29 0.04
N SER A 87 -13.18 -3.42 -0.88
CA SER A 87 -13.78 -3.28 -2.20
C SER A 87 -13.91 -4.60 -2.97
N PRO A 88 -12.91 -5.52 -3.03
CA PRO A 88 -13.05 -6.79 -3.75
C PRO A 88 -14.19 -7.66 -3.21
N LEU A 89 -14.30 -7.75 -1.88
CA LEU A 89 -15.37 -8.51 -1.23
C LEU A 89 -16.74 -7.93 -1.58
N PHE A 90 -16.88 -6.60 -1.57
CA PHE A 90 -18.16 -5.95 -1.86
C PHE A 90 -18.54 -5.99 -3.32
N VAL A 91 -17.59 -6.00 -4.26
CA VAL A 91 -17.90 -6.24 -5.67
C VAL A 91 -18.48 -7.63 -5.83
N PHE A 92 -17.87 -8.65 -5.24
CA PHE A 92 -18.37 -10.02 -5.29
C PHE A 92 -19.81 -10.14 -4.72
N ILE A 93 -20.04 -9.59 -3.52
CA ILE A 93 -21.36 -9.56 -2.89
C ILE A 93 -22.38 -8.80 -3.76
N ALA A 94 -21.99 -7.65 -4.31
CA ALA A 94 -22.84 -6.82 -5.15
C ALA A 94 -23.24 -7.55 -6.45
N VAL A 95 -22.30 -8.30 -7.08
CA VAL A 95 -22.60 -9.12 -8.27
C VAL A 95 -23.65 -10.17 -7.95
N ILE A 96 -23.47 -10.94 -6.88
CA ILE A 96 -24.40 -11.99 -6.48
C ILE A 96 -25.77 -11.39 -6.15
N PHE A 97 -25.82 -10.40 -5.26
CA PHE A 97 -27.07 -9.79 -4.81
C PHE A 97 -27.84 -9.13 -5.96
N PHE A 98 -27.15 -8.36 -6.78
CA PHE A 98 -27.77 -7.67 -7.91
C PHE A 98 -28.29 -8.65 -8.96
N THR A 99 -27.48 -9.68 -9.30
CA THR A 99 -27.89 -10.70 -10.29
C THR A 99 -29.06 -11.53 -9.78
N SER A 100 -29.06 -11.92 -8.51
CA SER A 100 -30.19 -12.62 -7.88
C SER A 100 -31.47 -11.78 -7.94
N LYS A 101 -31.38 -10.48 -7.65
CA LYS A 101 -32.52 -9.57 -7.70
C LYS A 101 -33.06 -9.38 -9.13
N LEU A 102 -32.20 -9.34 -10.16
CA LEU A 102 -32.60 -9.33 -11.55
C LEU A 102 -33.30 -10.64 -11.96
N ALA A 103 -32.83 -11.78 -11.44
CA ALA A 103 -33.43 -13.07 -11.70
C ALA A 103 -34.80 -13.20 -11.04
N GLU A 104 -34.93 -12.81 -9.78
CA GLU A 104 -36.18 -12.79 -9.01
C GLU A 104 -37.27 -11.94 -9.71
N ASN A 105 -36.88 -10.78 -10.20
CA ASN A 105 -37.79 -9.90 -10.97
C ASN A 105 -38.03 -10.38 -12.40
N SER A 106 -37.59 -11.58 -12.81
CA SER A 106 -37.69 -12.11 -14.17
C SER A 106 -37.05 -11.23 -15.27
N GLU A 107 -36.26 -10.21 -14.90
CA GLU A 107 -35.62 -9.29 -15.84
C GLU A 107 -34.59 -10.03 -16.72
N ILE A 108 -33.86 -11.00 -16.17
CA ILE A 108 -32.90 -11.83 -16.91
C ILE A 108 -33.59 -12.68 -17.96
N ILE A 109 -34.71 -13.30 -17.61
CA ILE A 109 -35.51 -14.11 -18.55
C ILE A 109 -36.06 -13.22 -19.67
N ALA A 110 -36.57 -12.04 -19.33
CA ALA A 110 -37.04 -11.06 -20.29
C ALA A 110 -35.94 -10.61 -21.27
N MET A 111 -34.71 -10.40 -20.76
CA MET A 111 -33.56 -10.04 -21.61
C MET A 111 -33.19 -11.17 -22.59
N PHE A 112 -33.19 -12.41 -22.14
CA PHE A 112 -32.87 -13.56 -23.01
C PHE A 112 -33.99 -13.88 -24.01
N SER A 113 -35.25 -13.70 -23.65
CA SER A 113 -36.39 -13.90 -24.57
C SER A 113 -36.39 -12.91 -25.75
N THR A 114 -35.77 -11.73 -25.59
CA THR A 114 -35.55 -10.79 -26.70
C THR A 114 -34.37 -11.16 -27.61
N GLY A 115 -33.76 -12.33 -27.44
CA GLY A 115 -32.63 -12.82 -28.24
C GLY A 115 -31.26 -12.24 -27.82
N MET A 116 -31.14 -11.67 -26.61
CA MET A 116 -29.89 -11.19 -26.11
C MET A 116 -28.93 -12.36 -25.76
N SER A 117 -27.69 -12.32 -26.28
CA SER A 117 -26.69 -13.33 -25.93
C SER A 117 -26.12 -13.08 -24.51
N PHE A 118 -25.70 -14.14 -23.83
CA PHE A 118 -25.06 -14.06 -22.52
C PHE A 118 -23.84 -13.13 -22.51
N LYS A 119 -22.96 -13.22 -23.51
CA LYS A 119 -21.79 -12.32 -23.66
C LYS A 119 -22.20 -10.84 -23.75
N ARG A 120 -23.36 -10.55 -24.33
CA ARG A 120 -23.88 -9.18 -24.41
C ARG A 120 -24.36 -8.69 -23.04
N MET A 121 -24.98 -9.56 -22.25
CA MET A 121 -25.42 -9.25 -20.89
C MET A 121 -24.22 -9.00 -19.93
N LEU A 122 -23.10 -9.68 -20.12
CA LEU A 122 -21.92 -9.50 -19.29
C LEU A 122 -21.20 -8.15 -19.52
N ARG A 123 -21.33 -7.52 -20.68
CA ARG A 123 -20.65 -6.25 -20.99
C ARG A 123 -20.84 -5.15 -19.94
N PRO A 124 -22.06 -4.80 -19.50
CA PRO A 124 -22.26 -3.78 -18.47
C PRO A 124 -21.63 -4.15 -17.13
N TYR A 125 -21.57 -5.43 -16.76
CA TYR A 125 -20.87 -5.89 -15.56
C TYR A 125 -19.36 -5.63 -15.65
N MET A 126 -18.74 -6.00 -16.79
CA MET A 126 -17.33 -5.76 -17.04
C MET A 126 -16.98 -4.26 -17.04
N VAL A 127 -17.85 -3.43 -17.63
CA VAL A 127 -17.67 -1.97 -17.60
C VAL A 127 -17.75 -1.43 -16.18
N SER A 128 -18.72 -1.91 -15.38
CA SER A 128 -18.86 -1.50 -13.98
C SER A 128 -17.67 -1.93 -13.13
N ALA A 129 -17.22 -3.17 -13.30
CA ALA A 129 -16.02 -3.68 -12.64
C ALA A 129 -14.77 -2.88 -13.00
N ALA A 130 -14.60 -2.51 -14.28
CA ALA A 130 -13.50 -1.67 -14.72
C ALA A 130 -13.55 -0.26 -14.11
N ILE A 131 -14.73 0.35 -13.99
CA ILE A 131 -14.91 1.66 -13.33
C ILE A 131 -14.49 1.56 -11.87
N ILE A 132 -14.92 0.53 -11.13
CA ILE A 132 -14.56 0.32 -9.74
C ILE A 132 -13.05 0.08 -9.62
N ALA A 133 -12.46 -0.78 -10.47
CA ALA A 133 -11.05 -1.09 -10.46
C ALA A 133 -10.17 0.16 -10.69
N ILE A 134 -10.55 1.01 -11.64
CA ILE A 134 -9.84 2.29 -11.88
C ILE A 134 -9.98 3.22 -10.67
N THR A 135 -11.18 3.32 -10.10
CA THR A 135 -11.43 4.18 -8.93
C THR A 135 -10.60 3.71 -7.72
N THR A 136 -10.61 2.42 -7.42
CA THR A 136 -9.83 1.84 -6.30
C THR A 136 -8.33 1.95 -6.53
N PHE A 137 -7.86 1.82 -7.78
CA PHE A 137 -6.46 2.05 -8.13
C PHE A 137 -6.05 3.50 -7.89
N CYS A 138 -6.84 4.46 -8.36
CA CYS A 138 -6.58 5.89 -8.13
C CYS A 138 -6.60 6.24 -6.63
N LEU A 139 -7.59 5.73 -5.90
CA LEU A 139 -7.67 5.92 -4.44
C LEU A 139 -6.44 5.33 -3.74
N GLY A 140 -6.09 4.07 -4.01
CA GLY A 140 -4.97 3.37 -3.39
C GLY A 140 -3.60 3.95 -3.73
N SER A 141 -3.44 4.49 -4.95
CA SER A 141 -2.16 5.02 -5.43
C SER A 141 -1.87 6.45 -5.00
N TYR A 142 -2.91 7.31 -4.87
CA TYR A 142 -2.73 8.75 -4.69
C TYR A 142 -3.47 9.33 -3.48
N VAL A 143 -4.74 8.97 -3.27
CA VAL A 143 -5.59 9.59 -2.24
C VAL A 143 -5.31 8.99 -0.86
N ILE A 144 -5.36 7.69 -0.75
CA ILE A 144 -5.17 6.97 0.51
C ILE A 144 -3.80 7.23 1.13
N PRO A 145 -2.67 7.21 0.39
CA PRO A 145 -1.37 7.49 0.99
C PRO A 145 -1.27 8.88 1.62
N LYS A 146 -1.82 9.89 0.95
CA LYS A 146 -1.86 11.26 1.50
C LYS A 146 -2.72 11.34 2.76
N GLY A 147 -3.88 10.71 2.75
CA GLY A 147 -4.75 10.60 3.92
C GLY A 147 -4.14 9.80 5.06
N SER A 148 -3.37 8.76 4.75
CA SER A 148 -2.67 7.93 5.73
C SER A 148 -1.63 8.73 6.52
N VAL A 149 -0.95 9.71 5.91
CA VAL A 149 -0.05 10.62 6.63
C VAL A 149 -0.79 11.34 7.76
N THR A 150 -1.94 11.95 7.43
CA THR A 150 -2.74 12.71 8.41
C THR A 150 -3.29 11.78 9.50
N ARG A 151 -3.85 10.65 9.11
CA ARG A 151 -4.39 9.64 10.03
C ARG A 151 -3.33 9.10 10.98
N LEU A 152 -2.18 8.68 10.46
CA LEU A 152 -1.10 8.13 11.28
C LEU A 152 -0.48 9.18 12.22
N ASN A 153 -0.36 10.44 11.79
CA ASN A 153 0.07 11.53 12.66
C ASN A 153 -0.94 11.80 13.80
N PHE A 154 -2.24 11.71 13.50
CA PHE A 154 -3.29 11.79 14.51
C PHE A 154 -3.20 10.61 15.49
N GLU A 155 -3.04 9.38 15.00
CA GLU A 155 -2.89 8.19 15.83
C GLU A 155 -1.66 8.29 16.75
N ASP A 156 -0.55 8.83 16.26
CA ASP A 156 0.66 9.03 17.05
C ASP A 156 0.46 10.04 18.19
N LYS A 157 -0.32 11.07 17.91
CA LYS A 157 -0.54 12.16 18.88
C LYS A 157 -1.54 11.77 19.96
N TYR A 158 -2.64 11.09 19.59
CA TYR A 158 -3.78 10.90 20.47
C TYR A 158 -4.10 9.45 20.83
N TYR A 159 -3.64 8.49 20.01
CA TYR A 159 -4.02 7.10 20.24
C TYR A 159 -2.87 6.21 20.70
N LYS A 160 -1.73 6.32 20.03
CA LYS A 160 -0.57 5.48 20.28
C LYS A 160 0.67 6.26 19.91
N PRO A 161 1.30 6.97 20.88
CA PRO A 161 2.57 7.63 20.58
C PRO A 161 3.48 6.59 19.93
N ARG A 162 3.96 6.90 18.74
CA ARG A 162 4.96 6.05 18.09
C ARG A 162 6.11 5.96 19.10
N LYS A 163 6.22 4.85 19.79
CA LYS A 163 7.52 4.47 20.28
C LYS A 163 8.36 4.47 19.02
N SER A 164 9.29 5.42 18.91
CA SER A 164 10.34 5.35 17.91
C SER A 164 10.77 3.90 17.92
N THR A 165 10.42 3.16 16.86
CA THR A 165 10.68 1.72 16.87
C THR A 165 12.17 1.68 16.77
N THR A 166 12.81 1.39 17.89
CA THR A 166 14.23 1.18 17.96
C THR A 166 14.52 0.18 16.87
N ALA A 167 14.97 0.67 15.72
CA ALA A 167 15.21 -0.19 14.59
C ALA A 167 16.28 -1.18 15.04
N ARG A 168 16.00 -2.48 14.87
CA ARG A 168 16.86 -3.57 15.32
C ARG A 168 17.37 -4.35 14.14
N ASN A 169 18.62 -4.81 14.25
CA ASN A 169 19.27 -5.67 13.26
C ASN A 169 19.25 -5.03 11.85
N ILE A 170 19.68 -3.79 11.78
CA ILE A 170 19.73 -3.04 10.52
C ILE A 170 21.04 -3.33 9.83
N GLN A 171 20.96 -3.75 8.59
CA GLN A 171 22.10 -3.92 7.71
C GLN A 171 21.89 -3.05 6.48
N LEU A 172 22.88 -2.25 6.15
CA LEU A 172 22.84 -1.39 4.96
C LEU A 172 24.20 -1.31 4.29
N GLU A 173 24.24 -1.23 2.99
CA GLU A 173 25.43 -0.94 2.22
C GLU A 173 25.66 0.57 2.23
N VAL A 174 26.77 1.00 2.81
CA VAL A 174 27.13 2.41 2.98
C VAL A 174 27.89 2.92 1.77
N ASP A 175 28.69 2.04 1.16
CA ASP A 175 29.46 2.27 -0.05
C ASP A 175 29.62 0.93 -0.77
N SER A 176 30.10 0.96 -2.03
CA SER A 176 30.29 -0.27 -2.80
C SER A 176 31.17 -1.27 -2.06
N GLY A 177 30.60 -2.42 -1.64
CA GLY A 177 31.28 -3.45 -0.87
C GLY A 177 31.53 -3.09 0.59
N VAL A 178 30.91 -2.02 1.14
CA VAL A 178 31.02 -1.64 2.56
C VAL A 178 29.67 -1.79 3.22
N ILE A 179 29.53 -2.78 4.10
CA ILE A 179 28.29 -3.11 4.78
C ILE A 179 28.37 -2.68 6.25
N ALA A 180 27.43 -1.83 6.66
CA ALA A 180 27.27 -1.43 8.05
C ALA A 180 26.14 -2.25 8.69
N TYR A 181 26.34 -2.70 9.91
CA TYR A 181 25.34 -3.37 10.73
C TYR A 181 25.20 -2.66 12.07
N ILE A 182 23.94 -2.44 12.50
CA ILE A 182 23.60 -1.89 13.82
C ILE A 182 22.54 -2.79 14.44
N GLU A 183 22.80 -3.32 15.64
CA GLU A 183 21.83 -4.14 16.33
C GLU A 183 20.63 -3.31 16.83
N ARG A 184 20.88 -2.12 17.37
CA ARG A 184 19.84 -1.22 17.88
C ARG A 184 20.23 0.23 17.69
N PHE A 185 19.34 1.00 17.06
CA PHE A 185 19.51 2.45 16.90
C PHE A 185 18.49 3.20 17.75
N GLU A 186 18.94 4.16 18.55
CA GLU A 186 18.10 5.05 19.36
C GLU A 186 18.04 6.44 18.73
N ASP A 187 16.85 6.84 18.30
CA ASP A 187 16.65 8.13 17.63
C ASP A 187 16.87 9.33 18.57
N TYR A 188 16.50 9.22 19.85
CA TYR A 188 16.65 10.30 20.82
C TYR A 188 18.11 10.70 21.02
N SER A 189 19.00 9.73 21.19
CA SER A 189 20.44 9.93 21.38
C SER A 189 21.24 9.92 20.07
N LYS A 190 20.56 9.66 18.92
CA LYS A 190 21.22 9.45 17.61
C LYS A 190 22.37 8.44 17.69
N THR A 191 22.20 7.39 18.51
CA THR A 191 23.25 6.43 18.84
C THR A 191 22.86 5.03 18.42
N GLY A 192 23.73 4.38 17.65
CA GLY A 192 23.64 2.97 17.31
C GLY A 192 24.50 2.13 18.27
N TYR A 193 23.95 1.01 18.75
CA TYR A 193 24.64 0.07 19.63
C TYR A 193 25.00 -1.21 18.89
N ARG A 194 26.14 -1.79 19.25
CA ARG A 194 26.72 -2.99 18.60
C ARG A 194 26.85 -2.78 17.10
N PHE A 195 27.64 -1.78 16.76
CA PHE A 195 27.96 -1.43 15.39
C PHE A 195 29.03 -2.35 14.82
N SER A 196 28.86 -2.81 13.59
CA SER A 196 29.94 -3.38 12.79
C SER A 196 29.97 -2.79 11.39
N LEU A 197 31.16 -2.71 10.81
CA LEU A 197 31.39 -2.25 9.46
C LEU A 197 32.33 -3.24 8.75
N ASP A 198 31.80 -3.89 7.74
CA ASP A 198 32.48 -4.90 6.95
C ASP A 198 32.86 -4.35 5.58
N LYS A 199 34.14 -4.41 5.23
CA LYS A 199 34.63 -4.03 3.91
C LYS A 199 35.01 -5.27 3.12
N PHE A 200 34.38 -5.42 1.96
CA PHE A 200 34.63 -6.50 1.02
C PHE A 200 35.37 -5.98 -0.22
N LYS A 201 36.37 -6.72 -0.67
CA LYS A 201 37.03 -6.53 -1.95
C LYS A 201 37.06 -7.88 -2.66
N ASP A 202 36.59 -7.92 -3.91
CA ASP A 202 36.50 -9.16 -4.70
C ASP A 202 35.80 -10.32 -3.98
N LYS A 203 34.71 -10.00 -3.24
CA LYS A 203 33.94 -10.91 -2.39
C LYS A 203 34.70 -11.52 -1.19
N GLN A 204 35.88 -10.99 -0.88
CA GLN A 204 36.62 -11.38 0.33
C GLN A 204 36.53 -10.25 1.36
N LEU A 205 36.38 -10.62 2.63
CA LEU A 205 36.38 -9.69 3.74
C LEU A 205 37.82 -9.18 3.96
N VAL A 206 38.02 -7.87 3.81
CA VAL A 206 39.34 -7.23 3.96
C VAL A 206 39.48 -6.50 5.32
N SER A 207 38.37 -5.93 5.80
CA SER A 207 38.37 -5.23 7.08
C SER A 207 37.05 -5.44 7.80
N HIS A 208 37.11 -5.73 9.10
CA HIS A 208 36.00 -5.86 10.01
C HIS A 208 36.14 -4.96 11.19
N LEU A 209 35.38 -3.89 11.28
CA LEU A 209 35.30 -2.99 12.41
C LEU A 209 34.13 -3.38 13.29
N THR A 210 34.37 -3.58 14.58
CA THR A 210 33.31 -3.72 15.58
C THR A 210 33.45 -2.59 16.61
N ALA A 211 32.29 -2.08 17.07
CA ALA A 211 32.26 -1.04 18.08
C ALA A 211 31.08 -1.22 19.03
N ARG A 212 31.25 -0.79 20.26
CA ARG A 212 30.20 -0.81 21.27
C ARG A 212 29.07 0.14 20.90
N SER A 213 29.41 1.34 20.43
CA SER A 213 28.41 2.32 19.99
C SER A 213 28.98 3.26 18.93
N ILE A 214 28.06 3.78 18.11
CA ILE A 214 28.33 4.81 17.13
C ILE A 214 27.32 5.94 17.32
N THR A 215 27.74 7.19 17.41
CA THR A 215 26.90 8.36 17.64
C THR A 215 27.04 9.34 16.47
N TYR A 216 25.92 9.81 15.93
CA TYR A 216 25.92 10.82 14.86
C TYR A 216 26.31 12.19 15.39
N ASP A 217 27.19 12.88 14.66
CA ASP A 217 27.58 14.25 15.01
C ASP A 217 26.65 15.23 14.28
N THR A 218 25.70 15.84 15.01
CA THR A 218 24.75 16.80 14.46
C THR A 218 25.39 18.10 13.93
N ALA A 219 26.67 18.36 14.28
CA ALA A 219 27.40 19.54 13.83
C ALA A 219 28.03 19.38 12.43
N ALA A 220 28.16 18.16 11.93
CA ALA A 220 28.78 17.89 10.64
C ALA A 220 28.04 16.76 9.90
N VAL A 221 27.75 16.98 8.61
CA VAL A 221 27.06 16.00 7.77
C VAL A 221 27.90 14.74 7.61
N HIS A 222 27.24 13.55 7.73
CA HIS A 222 27.86 12.22 7.60
C HIS A 222 29.01 11.90 8.59
N LYS A 223 29.20 12.70 9.63
CA LYS A 223 30.23 12.45 10.63
C LYS A 223 29.71 11.61 11.79
N TRP A 224 30.43 10.54 12.11
CA TRP A 224 30.09 9.60 13.15
C TRP A 224 31.24 9.44 14.15
N LYS A 225 30.91 9.35 15.42
CA LYS A 225 31.83 9.10 16.53
C LYS A 225 31.66 7.67 17.00
N VAL A 226 32.66 6.85 16.74
CA VAL A 226 32.70 5.43 17.12
C VAL A 226 33.39 5.30 18.48
N LYS A 227 32.77 4.55 19.40
CA LYS A 227 33.34 4.32 20.75
C LYS A 227 33.65 2.86 20.99
N ASP A 228 34.74 2.60 21.69
CA ASP A 228 35.22 1.25 22.05
C ASP A 228 35.26 0.36 20.80
N TYR A 229 36.19 0.69 19.90
CA TYR A 229 36.27 0.01 18.60
C TYR A 229 37.43 -0.98 18.54
N MET A 230 37.25 -1.99 17.70
CA MET A 230 38.27 -2.94 17.27
C MET A 230 38.17 -3.08 15.75
N ILE A 231 39.30 -2.79 15.08
CA ILE A 231 39.43 -3.01 13.64
C ILE A 231 40.31 -4.23 13.43
N ARG A 232 39.82 -5.19 12.64
CA ARG A 232 40.56 -6.34 12.17
C ARG A 232 40.77 -6.19 10.67
N GLU A 233 42.01 -6.03 10.26
CA GLU A 233 42.41 -5.99 8.87
C GLU A 233 43.00 -7.33 8.45
N MET A 234 42.55 -7.85 7.31
CA MET A 234 42.95 -9.15 6.77
C MET A 234 43.69 -8.95 5.44
N ASP A 235 44.97 -9.38 5.46
CA ASP A 235 45.79 -9.39 4.25
C ASP A 235 46.28 -10.84 4.00
N GLY A 236 45.49 -11.56 3.22
CA GLY A 236 45.65 -12.99 3.00
C GLY A 236 45.56 -13.81 4.30
N MET A 237 46.63 -14.41 4.75
CA MET A 237 46.69 -15.17 6.02
C MET A 237 47.20 -14.34 7.22
N ARG A 238 47.48 -13.06 7.01
CA ARG A 238 47.94 -12.18 8.10
C ARG A 238 46.76 -11.35 8.56
N GLU A 239 46.61 -11.27 9.89
CA GLU A 239 45.63 -10.41 10.54
C GLU A 239 46.36 -9.35 11.37
N SER A 240 45.91 -8.09 11.27
CA SER A 240 46.31 -7.01 12.18
C SER A 240 45.07 -6.55 12.97
N ILE A 241 45.27 -6.32 14.27
CA ILE A 241 44.17 -5.89 15.17
C ILE A 241 44.56 -4.56 15.79
N VAL A 242 43.71 -3.54 15.56
CA VAL A 242 43.83 -2.22 16.17
C VAL A 242 42.65 -2.00 17.09
N LYS A 243 42.88 -1.59 18.32
CA LYS A 243 41.86 -1.26 19.32
C LYS A 243 42.00 0.19 19.75
N GLY A 244 40.87 0.86 20.01
CA GLY A 244 40.90 2.22 20.54
C GLY A 244 39.59 2.59 21.20
N GLU A 245 39.61 3.65 21.98
CA GLU A 245 38.42 4.13 22.71
C GLU A 245 37.52 5.01 21.86
N ARG A 246 38.09 5.78 20.92
CA ARG A 246 37.34 6.72 20.09
C ARG A 246 37.91 6.83 18.68
N LEU A 247 37.04 6.82 17.68
CA LEU A 247 37.37 7.03 16.28
C LEU A 247 36.29 7.94 15.64
N ASP A 248 36.74 9.07 15.09
CA ASP A 248 35.87 9.92 14.28
C ASP A 248 35.98 9.49 12.80
N THR A 249 34.85 9.14 12.19
CA THR A 249 34.85 8.66 10.81
C THR A 249 33.69 9.31 10.02
N ILE A 250 33.84 9.35 8.70
CA ILE A 250 32.79 9.81 7.78
C ILE A 250 32.17 8.56 7.13
N LEU A 251 30.86 8.39 7.32
CA LEU A 251 30.10 7.29 6.71
C LEU A 251 28.90 7.89 5.98
N PHE A 252 28.70 7.46 4.74
CA PHE A 252 27.58 7.93 3.91
C PHE A 252 26.24 7.30 4.33
N MET A 253 25.91 7.49 5.61
CA MET A 253 24.64 7.08 6.21
C MET A 253 24.13 8.18 7.12
N GLU A 254 22.83 8.30 7.25
CA GLU A 254 22.15 9.28 8.10
C GLU A 254 21.26 8.58 9.14
N PRO A 255 20.98 9.24 10.29
CA PRO A 255 20.04 8.71 11.27
C PRO A 255 18.68 8.34 10.68
N ALA A 256 18.23 9.06 9.64
CA ALA A 256 16.98 8.77 8.93
C ALA A 256 16.97 7.39 8.24
N ASP A 257 18.12 6.89 7.82
CA ASP A 257 18.24 5.57 7.18
C ASP A 257 17.94 4.42 8.14
N PHE A 258 18.06 4.67 9.47
CA PHE A 258 17.79 3.68 10.52
C PHE A 258 16.39 3.78 11.11
N LEU A 259 15.64 4.84 10.78
CA LEU A 259 14.30 5.07 11.27
C LEU A 259 13.28 4.48 10.30
N ILE A 260 13.03 3.19 10.41
CA ILE A 260 11.87 2.59 9.76
C ILE A 260 10.65 2.96 10.59
N MET A 261 9.95 4.01 10.19
CA MET A 261 8.66 4.32 10.78
C MET A 261 7.69 3.18 10.46
N LYS A 262 7.10 2.58 11.49
CA LYS A 262 6.06 1.57 11.29
C LYS A 262 4.96 2.14 10.39
N ASN A 263 4.59 1.41 9.35
CA ASN A 263 3.62 1.82 8.32
C ASN A 263 4.07 2.98 7.41
N GLN A 264 5.36 3.26 7.30
CA GLN A 264 5.87 4.28 6.35
C GLN A 264 5.48 3.95 4.91
N GLN A 265 5.40 2.66 4.55
CA GLN A 265 4.97 2.19 3.24
C GLN A 265 3.54 2.65 2.88
N GLU A 266 2.65 2.84 3.87
CA GLU A 266 1.29 3.33 3.66
C GLU A 266 1.22 4.84 3.37
N MET A 267 2.26 5.59 3.75
CA MET A 267 2.33 7.05 3.60
C MET A 267 2.84 7.49 2.23
N LEU A 268 3.54 6.62 1.50
CA LEU A 268 4.13 6.93 0.21
C LEU A 268 3.13 6.69 -0.92
N THR A 269 3.01 7.63 -1.86
CA THR A 269 2.27 7.42 -3.10
C THR A 269 2.94 6.35 -3.95
N SER A 270 2.20 5.70 -4.86
CA SER A 270 2.79 4.59 -5.66
C SER A 270 4.04 4.98 -6.44
N PRO A 271 4.15 6.17 -7.08
CA PRO A 271 5.41 6.60 -7.69
C PRO A 271 6.55 6.78 -6.69
N GLN A 272 6.27 7.43 -5.53
CA GLN A 272 7.26 7.62 -4.47
C GLN A 272 7.73 6.28 -3.88
N LEU A 273 6.80 5.33 -3.75
CA LEU A 273 7.09 4.00 -3.23
C LEU A 273 8.00 3.22 -4.19
N SER A 274 7.76 3.30 -5.51
CA SER A 274 8.62 2.69 -6.53
C SER A 274 10.02 3.29 -6.49
N GLU A 275 10.13 4.62 -6.47
CA GLU A 275 11.42 5.31 -6.39
C GLU A 275 12.17 5.01 -5.09
N TYR A 276 11.46 4.90 -3.98
CA TYR A 276 12.04 4.50 -2.69
C TYR A 276 12.59 3.08 -2.73
N ILE A 277 11.81 2.12 -3.28
CA ILE A 277 12.23 0.72 -3.44
C ILE A 277 13.50 0.64 -4.28
N ASP A 278 13.55 1.34 -5.42
CA ASP A 278 14.70 1.31 -6.32
C ASP A 278 15.96 1.89 -5.64
N ARG A 279 15.83 3.00 -4.93
CA ARG A 279 16.93 3.59 -4.16
C ARG A 279 17.44 2.66 -3.07
N GLN A 280 16.53 2.04 -2.31
CA GLN A 280 16.93 1.13 -1.23
C GLN A 280 17.51 -0.19 -1.75
N ARG A 281 17.03 -0.67 -2.90
CA ARG A 281 17.60 -1.85 -3.56
C ARG A 281 19.04 -1.60 -4.02
N GLN A 282 19.34 -0.41 -4.56
CA GLN A 282 20.70 -0.02 -4.91
C GLN A 282 21.63 0.07 -3.70
N ARG A 283 21.09 0.39 -2.53
CA ARG A 283 21.82 0.45 -1.25
C ARG A 283 21.90 -0.89 -0.51
N GLY A 284 21.42 -1.99 -1.09
CA GLY A 284 21.46 -3.31 -0.46
C GLY A 284 20.63 -3.45 0.83
N PHE A 285 19.59 -2.61 1.01
CA PHE A 285 18.81 -2.57 2.24
C PHE A 285 17.96 -3.84 2.41
N ALA A 286 18.10 -4.57 3.53
CA ALA A 286 17.46 -5.87 3.72
C ALA A 286 15.94 -5.80 3.94
N ASN A 287 15.41 -4.67 4.44
CA ASN A 287 14.00 -4.51 4.84
C ASN A 287 13.08 -3.93 3.75
N ILE A 288 13.42 -4.11 2.47
CA ILE A 288 12.62 -3.62 1.33
C ILE A 288 11.31 -4.40 1.16
N LYS A 289 11.26 -5.64 1.63
CA LYS A 289 10.14 -6.57 1.36
C LYS A 289 8.77 -6.02 1.74
N GLU A 290 8.64 -5.29 2.84
CA GLU A 290 7.37 -4.70 3.26
C GLU A 290 6.88 -3.62 2.27
N PHE A 291 7.81 -2.85 1.71
CA PHE A 291 7.52 -1.82 0.70
C PHE A 291 7.15 -2.46 -0.65
N GLU A 292 7.86 -3.51 -1.07
CA GLU A 292 7.53 -4.28 -2.27
C GLU A 292 6.15 -4.94 -2.15
N ILE A 293 5.84 -5.56 -1.02
CA ILE A 293 4.53 -6.16 -0.74
C ILE A 293 3.42 -5.11 -0.87
N GLU A 294 3.59 -3.94 -0.26
CA GLU A 294 2.59 -2.87 -0.34
C GLU A 294 2.41 -2.35 -1.77
N TYR A 295 3.50 -2.18 -2.53
CA TYR A 295 3.45 -1.77 -3.93
C TYR A 295 2.66 -2.77 -4.79
N HIS A 296 3.01 -4.04 -4.71
CA HIS A 296 2.33 -5.10 -5.46
C HIS A 296 0.89 -5.32 -4.99
N LYS A 297 0.60 -5.19 -3.71
CA LYS A 297 -0.74 -5.27 -3.14
C LYS A 297 -1.68 -4.22 -3.73
N ARG A 298 -1.24 -2.97 -3.90
CA ARG A 298 -2.06 -1.90 -4.51
C ARG A 298 -2.47 -2.23 -5.94
N ILE A 299 -1.56 -2.79 -6.73
CA ILE A 299 -1.84 -3.23 -8.10
C ILE A 299 -2.74 -4.47 -8.08
N ALA A 300 -2.38 -5.49 -7.28
CA ALA A 300 -3.11 -6.75 -7.21
C ALA A 300 -4.57 -6.56 -6.78
N MET A 301 -4.84 -5.69 -5.80
CA MET A 301 -6.21 -5.39 -5.37
C MET A 301 -7.08 -4.84 -6.50
N SER A 302 -6.52 -3.96 -7.34
CA SER A 302 -7.25 -3.41 -8.46
C SER A 302 -7.49 -4.43 -9.58
N CYS A 303 -6.52 -5.33 -9.82
CA CYS A 303 -6.66 -6.43 -10.78
C CYS A 303 -7.68 -7.47 -10.31
N LEU A 304 -7.70 -7.78 -9.01
CA LEU A 304 -8.61 -8.75 -8.42
C LEU A 304 -10.09 -8.33 -8.59
N LEU A 305 -10.38 -7.03 -8.53
CA LEU A 305 -11.71 -6.48 -8.77
C LEU A 305 -12.23 -6.73 -10.19
N TYR A 306 -11.34 -6.82 -11.17
CA TYR A 306 -11.73 -7.10 -12.55
C TYR A 306 -11.92 -8.59 -12.82
N THR A 307 -11.26 -9.45 -12.04
CA THR A 307 -11.29 -10.91 -12.22
C THR A 307 -12.33 -11.62 -11.33
N SER A 308 -12.81 -10.96 -10.27
CA SER A 308 -13.89 -11.47 -9.40
C SER A 308 -15.27 -11.16 -9.94
#